data_14d72426d5aaa0f82b38c9de08211321
#
_entry.id   14d72426d5aaa0f82b38c9de08211321
#
_cell.length_a   1.000
_cell.length_b   1.000
_cell.length_c   1.000
_cell.angle_alpha   90.00
_cell.angle_beta   90.00
_cell.angle_gamma   90.00
#
_symmetry.space_group_name_H-M   'P 1'
#
loop_
_entity.id
_entity.type
_entity.pdbx_description
1 polymer ?
#
loop_
_entity_poly.entity_id
_entity_poly.type
_entity_poly.pdbx_seq_one_letter_code
_entity_poly.pdbx_strand_id
1 'polypeptide(L)'
;LILASNIFAHSDQIDEMTECMKNLLKPSGTIIIEIQYLINTLKDLTFDNIYHEHVNYWCLHSLRSYFTKFGLIITDAEKINTHGGSLRVYVQKQKSVKISKSVLRILNEEKKFGINQFHTLKKFTQSINRIKNNVQNNIKKLSQKYKNIYAFGCPAKAATALNFFKIGKYIKEIIEDNALKCGKYLPDEGIKIISKKEAATKKIDCLIVLAWNYFED
;
A
#
# COMPACT_ATOMS: atom_id res chain seq x y z
N LEU A 1 -19.00 -13.06 -14.21
CA LEU A 1 -17.78 -12.32 -13.85
C LEU A 1 -18.02 -11.55 -12.57
N ILE A 2 -17.10 -11.63 -11.61
CA ILE A 2 -17.06 -10.82 -10.38
C ILE A 2 -15.72 -10.09 -10.37
N LEU A 3 -15.74 -8.78 -10.09
CA LEU A 3 -14.56 -7.94 -10.01
C LEU A 3 -14.39 -7.40 -8.59
N ALA A 4 -13.19 -7.52 -8.03
CA ALA A 4 -12.82 -6.97 -6.73
C ALA A 4 -11.46 -6.26 -6.85
N SER A 5 -11.48 -5.01 -7.33
CA SER A 5 -10.27 -4.21 -7.51
C SER A 5 -10.03 -3.33 -6.30
N ASN A 6 -8.87 -3.52 -5.64
CA ASN A 6 -8.42 -2.77 -4.47
C ASN A 6 -9.43 -2.72 -3.29
N ILE A 7 -10.23 -3.78 -3.14
CA ILE A 7 -11.22 -3.95 -2.05
C ILE A 7 -10.81 -5.11 -1.13
N PHE A 8 -10.30 -6.18 -1.72
CA PHE A 8 -10.11 -7.45 -1.04
C PHE A 8 -9.15 -7.35 0.17
N ALA A 9 -8.15 -6.48 0.09
CA ALA A 9 -7.21 -6.23 1.18
C ALA A 9 -7.79 -5.35 2.31
N HIS A 10 -8.92 -4.69 2.07
CA HIS A 10 -9.55 -3.76 3.03
C HIS A 10 -10.65 -4.41 3.87
N SER A 11 -11.05 -5.65 3.56
CA SER A 11 -12.12 -6.33 4.29
C SER A 11 -11.57 -7.03 5.53
N ASP A 12 -12.14 -6.74 6.69
CA ASP A 12 -11.97 -7.49 7.93
C ASP A 12 -12.85 -8.76 7.95
N GLN A 13 -13.91 -8.79 7.13
CA GLN A 13 -14.81 -9.94 6.95
C GLN A 13 -14.51 -10.70 5.64
N ILE A 14 -13.25 -10.96 5.39
CA ILE A 14 -12.77 -11.50 4.11
C ILE A 14 -13.33 -12.90 3.79
N ASP A 15 -13.57 -13.72 4.82
CA ASP A 15 -14.11 -15.08 4.67
C ASP A 15 -15.57 -15.01 4.21
N GLU A 16 -16.38 -14.15 4.81
CA GLU A 16 -17.78 -13.91 4.41
C GLU A 16 -17.84 -13.34 2.98
N MET A 17 -17.01 -12.36 2.68
CA MET A 17 -16.91 -11.79 1.33
C MET A 17 -16.56 -12.88 0.29
N THR A 18 -15.64 -13.78 0.63
CA THR A 18 -15.23 -14.88 -0.27
C THR A 18 -16.34 -15.90 -0.46
N GLU A 19 -17.07 -16.28 0.60
CA GLU A 19 -18.23 -17.17 0.48
C GLU A 19 -19.35 -16.52 -0.35
N CYS A 20 -19.62 -15.23 -0.16
CA CYS A 20 -20.60 -14.51 -0.98
C CYS A 20 -20.20 -14.51 -2.46
N MET A 21 -18.97 -14.18 -2.79
CA MET A 21 -18.46 -14.23 -4.17
C MET A 21 -18.58 -15.64 -4.76
N LYS A 22 -18.18 -16.66 -3.98
CA LYS A 22 -18.29 -18.07 -4.39
C LYS A 22 -19.75 -18.46 -4.67
N ASN A 23 -20.69 -18.08 -3.82
CA ASN A 23 -22.11 -18.43 -3.97
C ASN A 23 -22.72 -17.76 -5.21
N LEU A 24 -22.38 -16.51 -5.48
CA LEU A 24 -22.83 -15.77 -6.66
C LEU A 24 -22.17 -16.25 -7.96
N LEU A 25 -21.01 -16.89 -7.88
CA LEU A 25 -20.25 -17.30 -9.05
C LEU A 25 -20.94 -18.48 -9.75
N LYS A 26 -21.19 -18.35 -11.06
CA LYS A 26 -21.63 -19.48 -11.90
C LYS A 26 -20.53 -20.56 -11.99
N PRO A 27 -20.86 -21.82 -12.33
CA PRO A 27 -19.88 -22.91 -12.46
C PRO A 27 -18.68 -22.58 -13.39
N SER A 28 -18.96 -21.86 -14.49
CA SER A 28 -17.92 -21.38 -15.46
C SER A 28 -17.49 -19.94 -15.22
N GLY A 29 -17.90 -19.33 -14.11
CA GLY A 29 -17.60 -17.94 -13.79
C GLY A 29 -16.18 -17.73 -13.32
N THR A 30 -15.71 -16.50 -13.39
CA THR A 30 -14.39 -16.08 -12.91
C THR A 30 -14.52 -14.91 -11.95
N ILE A 31 -13.81 -14.95 -10.84
CA ILE A 31 -13.57 -13.81 -9.96
C ILE A 31 -12.21 -13.23 -10.35
N ILE A 32 -12.13 -11.93 -10.58
CA ILE A 32 -10.88 -11.22 -10.80
C ILE A 32 -10.64 -10.34 -9.60
N ILE A 33 -9.51 -10.55 -8.94
CA ILE A 33 -9.12 -9.79 -7.76
C ILE A 33 -7.82 -9.06 -8.05
N GLU A 34 -7.81 -7.76 -7.80
CA GLU A 34 -6.64 -6.92 -7.89
C GLU A 34 -6.31 -6.38 -6.50
N ILE A 35 -5.07 -6.62 -6.07
CA ILE A 35 -4.61 -6.25 -4.74
C ILE A 35 -3.16 -5.79 -4.79
N GLN A 36 -2.77 -5.01 -3.80
CA GLN A 36 -1.38 -4.67 -3.62
C GLN A 36 -0.52 -5.91 -3.37
N TYR A 37 0.61 -6.00 -4.06
CA TYR A 37 1.48 -7.17 -4.00
C TYR A 37 2.53 -7.04 -2.90
N LEU A 38 2.43 -7.87 -1.87
CA LEU A 38 3.33 -7.83 -0.70
C LEU A 38 4.81 -7.87 -1.08
N ILE A 39 5.18 -8.64 -2.13
CA ILE A 39 6.58 -8.71 -2.57
C ILE A 39 7.10 -7.34 -2.99
N ASN A 40 6.29 -6.52 -3.69
CA ASN A 40 6.68 -5.18 -4.08
C ASN A 40 6.84 -4.27 -2.85
N THR A 41 5.91 -4.33 -1.91
CA THR A 41 6.04 -3.59 -0.63
C THR A 41 7.36 -3.89 0.08
N LEU A 42 7.77 -5.17 0.12
CA LEU A 42 9.01 -5.57 0.77
C LEU A 42 10.27 -5.19 -0.04
N LYS A 43 10.22 -5.27 -1.38
CA LYS A 43 11.34 -4.93 -2.26
C LYS A 43 11.57 -3.42 -2.34
N ASP A 44 10.49 -2.68 -2.53
CA ASP A 44 10.54 -1.24 -2.78
C ASP A 44 10.50 -0.44 -1.47
N LEU A 45 10.45 -1.16 -0.33
CA LEU A 45 10.44 -0.60 1.02
C LEU A 45 9.30 0.40 1.26
N THR A 46 8.15 0.21 0.60
CA THR A 46 6.96 1.06 0.70
C THR A 46 6.14 0.73 1.95
N PHE A 47 6.80 0.83 3.11
CA PHE A 47 6.22 0.48 4.42
C PHE A 47 5.01 1.36 4.80
N ASP A 48 4.88 2.55 4.24
CA ASP A 48 3.78 3.49 4.42
C ASP A 48 2.45 2.96 3.87
N ASN A 49 2.50 1.92 3.05
CA ASN A 49 1.33 1.15 2.66
C ASN A 49 0.76 0.28 3.81
N ILE A 50 1.49 0.16 4.94
CA ILE A 50 1.03 -0.54 6.13
C ILE A 50 0.27 0.47 7.00
N TYR A 51 -1.02 0.62 6.75
CA TYR A 51 -1.91 1.54 7.47
C TYR A 51 -3.29 0.90 7.70
N HIS A 52 -4.15 1.57 8.49
CA HIS A 52 -5.37 1.00 9.05
C HIS A 52 -6.39 0.46 8.04
N GLU A 53 -6.41 0.95 6.80
CA GLU A 53 -7.31 0.45 5.78
C GLU A 53 -6.83 -0.86 5.13
N HIS A 54 -5.52 -1.15 5.17
CA HIS A 54 -4.95 -2.39 4.68
C HIS A 54 -4.87 -3.42 5.81
N VAL A 55 -5.95 -4.15 6.04
CA VAL A 55 -6.03 -5.16 7.11
C VAL A 55 -5.39 -6.49 6.71
N ASN A 56 -5.18 -6.71 5.42
CA ASN A 56 -4.59 -7.93 4.87
C ASN A 56 -3.50 -7.62 3.84
N TYR A 57 -2.42 -8.42 3.87
CA TYR A 57 -1.29 -8.33 2.94
C TYR A 57 -1.09 -9.65 2.23
N TRP A 58 -1.06 -9.64 0.89
CA TRP A 58 -1.12 -10.83 0.09
C TRP A 58 0.07 -11.00 -0.85
N CYS A 59 0.56 -12.23 -0.92
CA CYS A 59 1.34 -12.76 -2.02
C CYS A 59 0.54 -13.89 -2.70
N LEU A 60 0.97 -14.34 -3.87
CA LEU A 60 0.25 -15.38 -4.60
C LEU A 60 0.19 -16.70 -3.81
N HIS A 61 1.27 -17.04 -3.10
CA HIS A 61 1.32 -18.22 -2.23
C HIS A 61 0.24 -18.17 -1.14
N SER A 62 0.10 -17.07 -0.42
CA SER A 62 -0.91 -16.92 0.63
C SER A 62 -2.34 -16.90 0.07
N LEU A 63 -2.58 -16.21 -1.05
CA LEU A 63 -3.87 -16.21 -1.74
C LEU A 63 -4.27 -17.62 -2.19
N ARG A 64 -3.35 -18.37 -2.78
CA ARG A 64 -3.61 -19.72 -3.22
C ARG A 64 -4.02 -20.61 -2.05
N SER A 65 -3.30 -20.55 -0.94
CA SER A 65 -3.62 -21.31 0.27
C SER A 65 -4.98 -20.90 0.84
N TYR A 66 -5.28 -19.59 0.81
CA TYR A 66 -6.54 -19.04 1.27
C TYR A 66 -7.72 -19.54 0.43
N PHE A 67 -7.70 -19.35 -0.90
CA PHE A 67 -8.80 -19.76 -1.78
C PHE A 67 -9.04 -21.27 -1.82
N THR A 68 -7.99 -22.07 -1.63
CA THR A 68 -8.13 -23.53 -1.54
C THR A 68 -9.06 -23.95 -0.41
N LYS A 69 -9.11 -23.24 0.72
CA LYS A 69 -10.04 -23.51 1.84
C LYS A 69 -11.51 -23.39 1.43
N PHE A 70 -11.80 -22.55 0.44
CA PHE A 70 -13.15 -22.32 -0.09
C PHE A 70 -13.48 -23.21 -1.30
N GLY A 71 -12.59 -24.14 -1.70
CA GLY A 71 -12.75 -24.92 -2.92
C GLY A 71 -12.63 -24.08 -4.19
N LEU A 72 -11.90 -22.98 -4.12
CA LEU A 72 -11.60 -22.09 -5.24
C LEU A 72 -10.15 -22.28 -5.68
N ILE A 73 -9.90 -22.08 -6.99
CA ILE A 73 -8.57 -22.21 -7.59
C ILE A 73 -8.18 -20.92 -8.29
N ILE A 74 -6.93 -20.49 -8.09
CA ILE A 74 -6.31 -19.45 -8.91
C ILE A 74 -5.84 -20.10 -10.20
N THR A 75 -6.48 -19.73 -11.31
CA THR A 75 -6.20 -20.28 -12.64
C THR A 75 -5.17 -19.49 -13.40
N ASP A 76 -5.11 -18.16 -13.18
CA ASP A 76 -4.14 -17.28 -13.78
C ASP A 76 -3.74 -16.15 -12.81
N ALA A 77 -2.58 -15.54 -13.04
CA ALA A 77 -2.08 -14.42 -12.26
C ALA A 77 -1.13 -13.54 -13.08
N GLU A 78 -1.21 -12.23 -12.89
CA GLU A 78 -0.32 -11.26 -13.51
C GLU A 78 0.09 -10.15 -12.54
N LYS A 79 1.30 -9.63 -12.74
CA LYS A 79 1.77 -8.44 -12.03
C LYS A 79 1.42 -7.22 -12.87
N ILE A 80 0.85 -6.21 -12.24
CA ILE A 80 0.43 -4.96 -12.91
C ILE A 80 1.03 -3.75 -12.19
N ASN A 81 1.30 -2.68 -12.95
CA ASN A 81 1.95 -1.47 -12.45
C ASN A 81 0.94 -0.45 -11.91
N THR A 82 0.01 -0.89 -11.08
CA THR A 82 -0.95 0.00 -10.40
C THR A 82 -0.57 0.14 -8.93
N HIS A 83 -0.76 1.32 -8.36
CA HIS A 83 -0.54 1.60 -6.93
C HIS A 83 0.84 1.16 -6.37
N GLY A 84 1.90 1.27 -7.17
CA GLY A 84 3.25 0.84 -6.77
C GLY A 84 3.49 -0.66 -6.92
N GLY A 85 2.68 -1.33 -7.75
CA GLY A 85 2.77 -2.75 -8.07
C GLY A 85 1.73 -3.60 -7.39
N SER A 86 0.83 -4.14 -8.19
CA SER A 86 -0.28 -4.99 -7.77
C SER A 86 -0.18 -6.39 -8.37
N LEU A 87 -0.91 -7.31 -7.76
CA LEU A 87 -1.14 -8.65 -8.27
C LEU A 87 -2.61 -8.78 -8.65
N ARG A 88 -2.87 -9.15 -9.90
CA ARG A 88 -4.19 -9.52 -10.38
C ARG A 88 -4.27 -11.04 -10.48
N VAL A 89 -5.30 -11.63 -9.87
CA VAL A 89 -5.53 -13.08 -9.89
C VAL A 89 -6.90 -13.40 -10.44
N TYR A 90 -6.98 -14.50 -11.18
CA TYR A 90 -8.19 -15.06 -11.77
C TYR A 90 -8.56 -16.31 -11.02
N VAL A 91 -9.72 -16.30 -10.37
CA VAL A 91 -10.15 -17.36 -9.46
C VAL A 91 -11.43 -18.01 -9.99
N GLN A 92 -11.49 -19.34 -9.96
CA GLN A 92 -12.63 -20.12 -10.44
C GLN A 92 -13.00 -21.22 -9.44
N LYS A 93 -14.25 -21.74 -9.58
CA LYS A 93 -14.67 -22.93 -8.85
C LYS A 93 -13.90 -24.15 -9.37
N GLN A 94 -13.41 -24.97 -8.44
CA GLN A 94 -12.62 -26.14 -8.79
C GLN A 94 -13.47 -27.19 -9.53
N LYS A 95 -13.22 -27.38 -10.83
CA LYS A 95 -13.45 -28.63 -11.57
C LYS A 95 -12.59 -28.57 -12.84
N SER A 96 -11.52 -29.39 -12.87
CA SER A 96 -10.70 -29.65 -14.08
C SER A 96 -10.12 -28.42 -14.80
N VAL A 97 -9.75 -27.38 -14.04
CA VAL A 97 -9.23 -26.14 -14.63
C VAL A 97 -7.71 -26.19 -14.74
N LYS A 98 -7.19 -25.88 -15.92
CA LYS A 98 -5.75 -25.80 -16.17
C LYS A 98 -5.17 -24.53 -15.51
N ILE A 99 -4.18 -24.72 -14.63
CA ILE A 99 -3.43 -23.60 -14.04
C ILE A 99 -2.43 -23.09 -15.08
N SER A 100 -2.38 -21.76 -15.26
CA SER A 100 -1.49 -21.12 -16.23
C SER A 100 -0.01 -21.21 -15.79
N LYS A 101 0.89 -21.07 -16.77
CA LYS A 101 2.33 -21.01 -16.51
C LYS A 101 2.72 -19.74 -15.72
N SER A 102 1.93 -18.69 -15.80
CA SER A 102 2.13 -17.43 -15.08
C SER A 102 2.06 -17.64 -13.56
N VAL A 103 1.06 -18.40 -13.08
CA VAL A 103 0.92 -18.78 -11.66
C VAL A 103 2.16 -19.50 -11.17
N LEU A 104 2.62 -20.52 -11.92
CA LEU A 104 3.80 -21.29 -11.54
C LEU A 104 5.07 -20.43 -11.51
N ARG A 105 5.21 -19.53 -12.49
CA ARG A 105 6.33 -18.60 -12.57
C ARG A 105 6.35 -17.68 -11.35
N ILE A 106 5.22 -17.02 -11.03
CA ILE A 106 5.13 -16.08 -9.91
C ILE A 106 5.38 -16.80 -8.57
N LEU A 107 4.81 -17.99 -8.36
CA LEU A 107 5.08 -18.79 -7.15
C LEU A 107 6.57 -19.15 -7.01
N ASN A 108 7.25 -19.46 -8.11
CA ASN A 108 8.69 -19.72 -8.09
C ASN A 108 9.52 -18.46 -7.78
N GLU A 109 9.11 -17.31 -8.29
CA GLU A 109 9.72 -16.01 -7.96
C GLU A 109 9.55 -15.67 -6.47
N GLU A 110 8.36 -15.91 -5.90
CA GLU A 110 8.07 -15.72 -4.47
C GLU A 110 8.93 -16.65 -3.60
N LYS A 111 9.06 -17.92 -4.01
CA LYS A 111 9.93 -18.90 -3.33
C LYS A 111 11.39 -18.44 -3.36
N LYS A 112 11.89 -17.99 -4.51
CA LYS A 112 13.28 -17.46 -4.64
C LYS A 112 13.49 -16.20 -3.83
N PHE A 113 12.48 -15.35 -3.71
CA PHE A 113 12.52 -14.16 -2.85
C PHE A 113 12.56 -14.52 -1.35
N GLY A 114 12.08 -15.69 -0.99
CA GLY A 114 12.06 -16.17 0.39
C GLY A 114 10.96 -15.51 1.23
N ILE A 115 9.76 -15.29 0.65
CA ILE A 115 8.66 -14.60 1.35
C ILE A 115 8.26 -15.27 2.66
N ASN A 116 8.38 -16.60 2.74
CA ASN A 116 8.06 -17.38 3.94
C ASN A 116 9.22 -17.48 4.94
N GLN A 117 10.33 -16.77 4.71
CA GLN A 117 11.52 -16.86 5.55
C GLN A 117 11.62 -15.64 6.46
N PHE A 118 11.77 -15.88 7.76
CA PHE A 118 11.86 -14.82 8.76
C PHE A 118 12.97 -13.80 8.46
N HIS A 119 14.11 -14.25 7.92
CA HIS A 119 15.21 -13.33 7.60
C HIS A 119 14.82 -12.29 6.55
N THR A 120 13.90 -12.58 5.63
CA THR A 120 13.40 -11.62 4.63
C THR A 120 12.67 -10.46 5.30
N LEU A 121 11.80 -10.76 6.26
CA LEU A 121 11.09 -9.74 7.05
C LEU A 121 12.05 -8.96 7.96
N LYS A 122 13.02 -9.65 8.57
CA LYS A 122 14.05 -9.02 9.39
C LYS A 122 14.88 -8.02 8.56
N LYS A 123 15.27 -8.40 7.34
CA LYS A 123 16.00 -7.52 6.42
C LYS A 123 15.18 -6.31 6.01
N PHE A 124 13.90 -6.49 5.74
CA PHE A 124 12.96 -5.39 5.48
C PHE A 124 12.93 -4.41 6.67
N THR A 125 12.70 -4.92 7.89
CA THR A 125 12.68 -4.09 9.11
C THR A 125 13.97 -3.31 9.31
N GLN A 126 15.12 -3.94 9.09
CA GLN A 126 16.43 -3.25 9.18
C GLN A 126 16.55 -2.15 8.13
N SER A 127 16.08 -2.38 6.91
CA SER A 127 16.15 -1.41 5.82
C SER A 127 15.26 -0.20 6.09
N ILE A 128 14.02 -0.39 6.52
CA ILE A 128 13.12 0.73 6.84
C ILE A 128 13.60 1.54 8.05
N ASN A 129 14.21 0.90 9.06
CA ASN A 129 14.83 1.62 10.17
C ASN A 129 16.05 2.45 9.73
N ARG A 130 16.84 1.97 8.75
CA ARG A 130 17.92 2.77 8.16
C ARG A 130 17.36 3.99 7.43
N ILE A 131 16.27 3.81 6.65
CA ILE A 131 15.58 4.93 5.98
C ILE A 131 15.09 5.93 7.02
N LYS A 132 14.45 5.46 8.10
CA LYS A 132 13.99 6.32 9.20
C LYS A 132 15.11 7.21 9.73
N ASN A 133 16.26 6.63 10.08
CA ASN A 133 17.41 7.37 10.61
C ASN A 133 17.91 8.41 9.59
N ASN A 134 17.99 8.04 8.31
CA ASN A 134 18.41 8.96 7.24
C ASN A 134 17.42 10.13 7.08
N VAL A 135 16.10 9.85 7.07
CA VAL A 135 15.07 10.88 6.97
C VAL A 135 15.12 11.83 8.17
N GLN A 136 15.25 11.28 9.40
CA GLN A 136 15.37 12.11 10.62
C GLN A 136 16.60 13.01 10.58
N ASN A 137 17.75 12.50 10.14
CA ASN A 137 18.97 13.29 10.02
C ASN A 137 18.84 14.39 8.95
N ASN A 138 18.24 14.06 7.81
CA ASN A 138 18.05 15.02 6.73
C ASN A 138 17.09 16.13 7.12
N ILE A 139 15.94 15.80 7.73
CA ILE A 139 14.98 16.84 8.14
C ILE A 139 15.56 17.74 9.24
N LYS A 140 16.38 17.20 10.14
CA LYS A 140 17.08 17.98 11.14
C LYS A 140 18.04 18.99 10.50
N LYS A 141 18.80 18.59 9.47
CA LYS A 141 19.65 19.50 8.70
C LYS A 141 18.83 20.58 7.96
N LEU A 142 17.72 20.17 7.34
CA LEU A 142 16.81 21.10 6.66
C LEU A 142 16.23 22.14 7.64
N SER A 143 15.84 21.73 8.84
CA SER A 143 15.28 22.63 9.85
C SER A 143 16.28 23.63 10.42
N GLN A 144 17.57 23.37 10.32
CA GLN A 144 18.61 24.35 10.65
C GLN A 144 18.77 25.43 9.57
N LYS A 145 18.47 25.05 8.30
CA LYS A 145 18.62 25.95 7.15
C LYS A 145 17.32 26.72 6.84
N TYR A 146 16.17 26.08 6.99
CA TYR A 146 14.87 26.59 6.60
C TYR A 146 13.92 26.71 7.79
N LYS A 147 13.33 27.88 7.98
CA LYS A 147 12.39 28.15 9.10
C LYS A 147 10.96 27.72 8.78
N ASN A 148 10.57 27.74 7.51
CA ASN A 148 9.20 27.51 7.05
C ASN A 148 9.15 26.25 6.19
N ILE A 149 9.16 25.09 6.87
CA ILE A 149 9.04 23.79 6.22
C ILE A 149 7.56 23.42 6.20
N TYR A 150 7.02 23.14 5.02
CA TYR A 150 5.67 22.68 4.77
C TYR A 150 5.71 21.30 4.12
N ALA A 151 4.58 20.60 4.13
CA ALA A 151 4.44 19.37 3.37
C ALA A 151 3.38 19.52 2.28
N PHE A 152 3.46 18.71 1.24
CA PHE A 152 2.49 18.68 0.14
C PHE A 152 1.91 17.28 -0.04
N GLY A 153 0.57 17.23 -0.13
CA GLY A 153 -0.23 16.00 -0.24
C GLY A 153 -0.47 15.34 1.12
N CYS A 154 -1.72 14.97 1.38
CA CYS A 154 -2.13 14.27 2.60
C CYS A 154 -2.87 12.96 2.26
N PRO A 155 -2.23 12.00 1.53
CA PRO A 155 -2.81 10.67 1.36
C PRO A 155 -2.88 9.93 2.70
N ALA A 156 -3.71 8.89 2.81
CA ALA A 156 -3.85 8.10 4.05
C ALA A 156 -2.50 7.63 4.60
N LYS A 157 -1.61 7.16 3.72
CA LYS A 157 -0.25 6.72 4.06
C LYS A 157 0.70 7.82 4.59
N ALA A 158 0.37 9.11 4.37
CA ALA A 158 1.17 10.20 4.92
C ALA A 158 1.20 10.20 6.45
N ALA A 159 0.09 9.86 7.09
CA ALA A 159 0.02 9.71 8.54
C ALA A 159 1.00 8.62 9.02
N THR A 160 0.99 7.46 8.39
CA THR A 160 1.94 6.36 8.70
C THR A 160 3.39 6.80 8.55
N ALA A 161 3.72 7.48 7.44
CA ALA A 161 5.09 7.92 7.17
C ALA A 161 5.56 8.96 8.21
N LEU A 162 4.77 9.99 8.48
CA LEU A 162 5.14 11.05 9.42
C LEU A 162 5.28 10.52 10.85
N ASN A 163 4.34 9.69 11.30
CA ASN A 163 4.38 9.07 12.63
C ASN A 163 5.56 8.11 12.77
N PHE A 164 5.81 7.27 11.78
CA PHE A 164 6.94 6.36 11.80
C PHE A 164 8.28 7.11 11.82
N PHE A 165 8.43 8.13 10.98
CA PHE A 165 9.66 8.93 10.92
C PHE A 165 9.78 9.89 12.10
N LYS A 166 8.70 10.22 12.80
CA LYS A 166 8.66 11.20 13.92
C LYS A 166 9.21 12.57 13.48
N ILE A 167 8.76 13.06 12.34
CA ILE A 167 9.22 14.31 11.73
C ILE A 167 8.16 15.41 11.69
N GLY A 168 6.94 15.15 12.13
CA GLY A 168 5.83 16.10 12.11
C GLY A 168 6.15 17.42 12.80
N LYS A 169 6.89 17.38 13.90
CA LYS A 169 7.33 18.59 14.64
C LYS A 169 8.14 19.61 13.83
N TYR A 170 8.67 19.22 12.67
CA TYR A 170 9.40 20.11 11.77
C TYR A 170 8.52 20.71 10.69
N ILE A 171 7.29 20.22 10.51
CA ILE A 171 6.35 20.61 9.47
C ILE A 171 5.33 21.57 10.07
N LYS A 172 5.17 22.75 9.49
CA LYS A 172 4.20 23.74 9.95
C LYS A 172 2.77 23.37 9.59
N GLU A 173 2.52 23.09 8.33
CA GLU A 173 1.22 22.73 7.80
C GLU A 173 1.39 21.82 6.57
N ILE A 174 0.33 21.10 6.21
CA ILE A 174 0.27 20.23 5.02
C ILE A 174 -0.64 20.89 3.98
N ILE A 175 -0.13 21.08 2.78
CA ILE A 175 -0.88 21.64 1.65
C ILE A 175 -1.58 20.48 0.94
N GLU A 176 -2.89 20.61 0.69
CA GLU A 176 -3.73 19.57 0.12
C GLU A 176 -4.68 20.14 -0.91
N ASP A 177 -4.94 19.37 -1.98
CA ASP A 177 -5.86 19.74 -3.05
C ASP A 177 -7.30 19.35 -2.76
N ASN A 178 -7.51 18.30 -1.96
CA ASN A 178 -8.83 17.82 -1.60
C ASN A 178 -9.48 18.77 -0.58
N ALA A 179 -10.47 19.53 -1.02
CA ALA A 179 -11.20 20.47 -0.19
C ALA A 179 -11.82 19.83 1.07
N LEU A 180 -12.19 18.53 1.03
CA LEU A 180 -12.76 17.84 2.18
C LEU A 180 -11.75 17.61 3.32
N LYS A 181 -10.46 17.71 3.04
CA LYS A 181 -9.39 17.58 4.03
C LYS A 181 -8.91 18.92 4.57
N CYS A 182 -9.07 20.00 3.80
CA CYS A 182 -8.66 21.34 4.21
C CYS A 182 -9.39 21.80 5.48
N GLY A 183 -8.66 22.46 6.38
CA GLY A 183 -9.13 22.89 7.70
C GLY A 183 -9.13 21.79 8.78
N LYS A 184 -8.85 20.54 8.41
CA LYS A 184 -8.69 19.42 9.35
C LYS A 184 -7.23 19.27 9.80
N TYR A 185 -7.00 18.29 10.65
CA TYR A 185 -5.68 17.99 11.21
C TYR A 185 -5.28 16.56 10.89
N LEU A 186 -3.99 16.36 10.62
CA LEU A 186 -3.44 15.02 10.49
C LEU A 186 -3.53 14.31 11.85
N PRO A 187 -4.08 13.09 11.92
CA PRO A 187 -4.14 12.31 13.15
C PRO A 187 -2.76 12.12 13.79
N ASP A 188 -2.73 12.11 15.13
CA ASP A 188 -1.57 11.90 16.00
C ASP A 188 -0.57 13.07 15.98
N GLU A 189 -0.09 13.52 14.84
CA GLU A 189 0.86 14.64 14.73
C GLU A 189 0.19 16.03 14.90
N GLY A 190 -1.13 16.13 14.77
CA GLY A 190 -1.88 17.38 14.96
C GLY A 190 -1.54 18.47 13.96
N ILE A 191 -0.96 18.15 12.79
CA ILE A 191 -0.55 19.11 11.78
C ILE A 191 -1.78 19.57 10.99
N LYS A 192 -2.01 20.89 10.91
CA LYS A 192 -3.14 21.46 10.16
C LYS A 192 -2.96 21.23 8.66
N ILE A 193 -4.06 20.90 7.99
CA ILE A 193 -4.15 20.72 6.55
C ILE A 193 -4.76 22.00 5.96
N ILE A 194 -4.06 22.61 4.99
CA ILE A 194 -4.43 23.86 4.36
C ILE A 194 -4.60 23.71 2.84
N SER A 195 -5.39 24.61 2.24
CA SER A 195 -5.55 24.65 0.79
C SER A 195 -4.36 25.31 0.09
N LYS A 196 -4.19 25.05 -1.22
CA LYS A 196 -3.22 25.77 -2.06
C LYS A 196 -3.43 27.29 -2.02
N LYS A 197 -4.71 27.76 -1.96
CA LYS A 197 -5.05 29.18 -1.87
C LYS A 197 -4.52 29.78 -0.56
N GLU A 198 -4.68 29.10 0.56
CA GLU A 198 -4.14 29.55 1.85
C GLU A 198 -2.61 29.50 1.85
N ALA A 199 -2.01 28.46 1.26
CA ALA A 199 -0.56 28.31 1.15
C ALA A 199 0.10 29.43 0.31
N ALA A 200 -0.58 29.93 -0.74
CA ALA A 200 -0.07 31.02 -1.60
C ALA A 200 0.17 32.34 -0.85
N THR A 201 -0.45 32.54 0.31
CA THR A 201 -0.24 33.73 1.16
C THR A 201 0.91 33.56 2.16
N LYS A 202 1.54 32.41 2.22
CA LYS A 202 2.55 32.06 3.23
C LYS A 202 3.96 32.04 2.64
N LYS A 203 4.93 32.34 3.49
CA LYS A 203 6.34 32.19 3.15
C LYS A 203 6.71 30.70 3.33
N ILE A 204 7.00 30.01 2.27
CA ILE A 204 7.44 28.61 2.25
C ILE A 204 8.90 28.58 1.83
N ASP A 205 9.79 28.08 2.70
CA ASP A 205 11.22 27.99 2.40
C ASP A 205 11.59 26.58 1.88
N CYS A 206 10.84 25.55 2.31
CA CYS A 206 11.07 24.16 1.93
C CYS A 206 9.74 23.41 1.89
N LEU A 207 9.56 22.56 0.89
CA LEU A 207 8.37 21.73 0.72
C LEU A 207 8.77 20.26 0.70
N ILE A 208 8.13 19.46 1.57
CA ILE A 208 8.31 18.01 1.64
C ILE A 208 7.12 17.33 0.94
N VAL A 209 7.36 16.55 -0.10
CA VAL A 209 6.31 15.85 -0.83
C VAL A 209 6.00 14.53 -0.11
N LEU A 210 4.76 14.40 0.41
CA LEU A 210 4.26 13.18 1.08
C LEU A 210 3.56 12.24 0.11
N ALA A 211 2.98 12.77 -0.98
CA ALA A 211 2.36 12.00 -2.06
C ALA A 211 3.40 11.54 -3.08
N TRP A 212 4.47 10.89 -2.62
CA TRP A 212 5.66 10.55 -3.39
C TRP A 212 5.39 9.72 -4.65
N ASN A 213 4.32 8.92 -4.66
CA ASN A 213 3.94 8.08 -5.81
C ASN A 213 3.32 8.87 -6.98
N TYR A 214 3.07 10.17 -6.80
CA TYR A 214 2.60 11.10 -7.83
C TYR A 214 3.62 12.23 -8.06
N PHE A 215 4.87 12.03 -7.67
CA PHE A 215 5.89 13.09 -7.72
C PHE A 215 6.35 13.41 -9.14
N GLU A 216 6.23 12.45 -10.07
CA GLU A 216 6.61 12.62 -11.48
C GLU A 216 5.44 13.06 -12.38
N ASP A 217 4.21 13.07 -11.85
CA ASP A 217 3.00 13.57 -12.52
C ASP A 217 2.83 15.08 -12.25
#